data_a202c8ab0917f7f1ac885d75a8a0b84e
#
_entry.id   a202c8ab0917f7f1ac885d75a8a0b84e
#
_cell.length_a   1.000
_cell.length_b   1.000
_cell.length_c   1.000
_cell.angle_alpha   90.00
_cell.angle_beta   90.00
_cell.angle_gamma   90.00
#
_symmetry.space_group_name_H-M   'P 1'
#
loop_
_entity.id
_entity.type
_entity.pdbx_description
1 polymer ?
#
loop_
_entity_poly.entity_id
_entity_poly.type
_entity_poly.pdbx_seq_one_letter_code
_entity_poly.pdbx_strand_id
1 'polypeptide(L)'
;IEKNGSNNNSVAIKLINGDNSFVFTGDAEREEEEDILDTGEVLKSTVLKVGHHGSDSSTSYPFLREVMPEYGVISVGTGNTYGHPTQEVLSRLRDAGVTVYRTDLQGDIICTSDGAEVTFRTAKNTAPQEGRKPDQEEKEYILNTNTMKFHAPGCS
;
A
#
# COMPACT_ATOMS: atom_id res chain seq x y z
N ILE A 1 -16.26 -9.76 -21.52
CA ILE A 1 -17.13 -8.75 -20.87
C ILE A 1 -16.25 -7.54 -20.71
N GLU A 2 -16.49 -6.47 -21.49
CA GLU A 2 -15.79 -5.20 -21.26
C GLU A 2 -16.24 -4.66 -19.91
N LYS A 3 -15.29 -4.50 -18.99
CA LYS A 3 -15.52 -3.85 -17.71
C LYS A 3 -15.65 -2.34 -17.93
N ASN A 4 -16.46 -1.70 -17.13
CA ASN A 4 -16.66 -0.25 -17.17
C ASN A 4 -15.35 0.48 -16.83
N GLY A 5 -14.67 0.95 -17.87
CA GLY A 5 -13.45 1.74 -17.78
C GLY A 5 -12.22 1.01 -18.31
N SER A 6 -11.36 1.74 -19.02
CA SER A 6 -10.10 1.18 -19.59
C SER A 6 -9.11 0.72 -18.52
N ASN A 7 -9.17 1.30 -17.31
CA ASN A 7 -8.26 1.00 -16.21
C ASN A 7 -8.48 -0.41 -15.64
N ASN A 8 -9.72 -0.90 -15.67
CA ASN A 8 -10.09 -2.25 -15.23
C ASN A 8 -9.74 -3.36 -16.23
N ASN A 9 -8.95 -3.04 -17.27
CA ASN A 9 -8.29 -4.01 -18.15
C ASN A 9 -6.76 -4.00 -17.94
N SER A 10 -6.29 -3.52 -16.81
CA SER A 10 -4.88 -3.50 -16.44
C SER A 10 -4.36 -4.91 -16.19
N VAL A 11 -3.10 -5.14 -16.55
CA VAL A 11 -2.41 -6.41 -16.25
C VAL A 11 -1.81 -6.34 -14.87
N ALA A 12 -2.21 -7.23 -13.98
CA ALA A 12 -1.58 -7.40 -12.67
C ALA A 12 -0.44 -8.43 -12.75
N ILE A 13 0.70 -8.09 -12.17
CA ILE A 13 1.89 -8.95 -12.16
C ILE A 13 2.42 -9.05 -10.74
N LYS A 14 2.73 -10.28 -10.31
CA LYS A 14 3.56 -10.55 -9.14
C LYS A 14 4.90 -11.12 -9.58
N LEU A 15 5.98 -10.43 -9.22
CA LEU A 15 7.35 -10.88 -9.44
C LEU A 15 7.91 -11.41 -8.12
N ILE A 16 8.58 -12.57 -8.16
CA ILE A 16 9.24 -13.17 -6.99
C ILE A 16 10.73 -13.29 -7.27
N ASN A 17 11.55 -12.83 -6.33
CA ASN A 17 12.99 -12.98 -6.33
C ASN A 17 13.47 -13.40 -4.94
N GLY A 18 13.72 -14.71 -4.75
CA GLY A 18 14.04 -15.27 -3.44
C GLY A 18 12.93 -15.03 -2.42
N ASP A 19 13.26 -14.39 -1.31
CA ASP A 19 12.32 -14.04 -0.24
C ASP A 19 11.54 -12.75 -0.52
N ASN A 20 11.94 -12.01 -1.56
CA ASN A 20 11.31 -10.74 -1.93
C ASN A 20 10.27 -10.93 -3.03
N SER A 21 9.23 -10.14 -2.98
CA SER A 21 8.22 -10.12 -4.03
C SER A 21 7.67 -8.71 -4.27
N PHE A 22 7.21 -8.50 -5.50
CA PHE A 22 6.77 -7.22 -6.01
C PHE A 22 5.41 -7.40 -6.68
N VAL A 23 4.46 -6.53 -6.37
CA VAL A 23 3.15 -6.49 -7.03
C VAL A 23 3.00 -5.21 -7.83
N PHE A 24 2.54 -5.36 -9.05
CA PHE A 24 2.22 -4.28 -9.99
C PHE A 24 0.80 -4.50 -10.48
N THR A 25 -0.06 -3.50 -10.42
CA THR A 25 -1.46 -3.59 -10.83
C THR A 25 -1.82 -2.61 -11.95
N GLY A 26 -0.83 -1.88 -12.48
CA GLY A 26 -1.11 -0.82 -13.45
C GLY A 26 -2.06 0.22 -12.87
N ASP A 27 -3.09 0.55 -13.61
CA ASP A 27 -4.14 1.50 -13.21
C ASP A 27 -5.43 0.79 -12.78
N ALA A 28 -5.33 -0.48 -12.36
CA ALA A 28 -6.46 -1.25 -11.83
C ALA A 28 -7.19 -0.49 -10.73
N GLU A 29 -8.50 -0.42 -10.84
CA GLU A 29 -9.40 0.18 -9.87
C GLU A 29 -10.04 -0.90 -8.97
N ARG A 30 -10.94 -0.51 -8.09
CA ARG A 30 -11.52 -1.43 -7.09
C ARG A 30 -12.14 -2.69 -7.68
N GLU A 31 -12.84 -2.59 -8.81
CA GLU A 31 -13.46 -3.75 -9.46
C GLU A 31 -12.41 -4.77 -9.93
N GLU A 32 -11.28 -4.29 -10.45
CA GLU A 32 -10.18 -5.15 -10.86
C GLU A 32 -9.42 -5.72 -9.65
N GLU A 33 -9.26 -4.92 -8.59
CA GLU A 33 -8.68 -5.39 -7.33
C GLU A 33 -9.54 -6.50 -6.71
N GLU A 34 -10.87 -6.39 -6.76
CA GLU A 34 -11.81 -7.44 -6.32
C GLU A 34 -11.63 -8.72 -7.14
N ASP A 35 -11.52 -8.60 -8.47
CA ASP A 35 -11.25 -9.75 -9.33
C ASP A 35 -9.90 -10.42 -9.03
N ILE A 36 -8.85 -9.62 -8.78
CA ILE A 36 -7.55 -10.13 -8.37
C ILE A 36 -7.65 -10.89 -7.05
N LEU A 37 -8.39 -10.35 -6.08
CA LEU A 37 -8.64 -11.00 -4.79
C LEU A 37 -9.42 -12.32 -4.96
N ASP A 38 -10.40 -12.33 -5.84
CA ASP A 38 -11.25 -13.50 -6.11
C ASP A 38 -10.49 -14.64 -6.80
N THR A 39 -9.31 -14.39 -7.37
CA THR A 39 -8.45 -15.48 -7.89
C THR A 39 -7.97 -16.43 -6.81
N GLY A 40 -7.93 -15.99 -5.54
CA GLY A 40 -7.39 -16.77 -4.42
C GLY A 40 -5.87 -16.91 -4.44
N GLU A 41 -5.17 -16.19 -5.32
CA GLU A 41 -3.71 -16.19 -5.38
C GLU A 41 -3.09 -15.51 -4.16
N VAL A 42 -1.91 -15.96 -3.74
CA VAL A 42 -1.19 -15.36 -2.62
C VAL A 42 -0.59 -14.03 -3.07
N LEU A 43 -1.18 -12.92 -2.61
CA LEU A 43 -0.76 -11.57 -3.00
C LEU A 43 0.31 -10.96 -2.10
N LYS A 44 0.56 -11.51 -0.91
CA LYS A 44 1.54 -10.98 0.04
C LYS A 44 2.88 -10.68 -0.66
N SER A 45 3.37 -9.44 -0.50
CA SER A 45 4.55 -8.97 -1.24
C SER A 45 5.33 -7.91 -0.48
N THR A 46 6.66 -7.87 -0.68
CA THR A 46 7.55 -6.91 -0.04
C THR A 46 7.31 -5.50 -0.55
N VAL A 47 7.13 -5.34 -1.85
CA VAL A 47 6.97 -4.04 -2.51
C VAL A 47 5.67 -4.01 -3.32
N LEU A 48 4.90 -2.96 -3.13
CA LEU A 48 3.75 -2.62 -3.97
C LEU A 48 4.06 -1.40 -4.84
N LYS A 49 3.99 -1.55 -6.15
CA LYS A 49 3.80 -0.39 -7.02
C LYS A 49 2.33 0.05 -6.85
N VAL A 50 2.13 1.14 -6.15
CA VAL A 50 0.79 1.67 -5.85
C VAL A 50 0.01 1.90 -7.13
N GLY A 51 -1.21 1.39 -7.16
CA GLY A 51 -2.09 1.43 -8.33
C GLY A 51 -2.47 2.85 -8.73
N HIS A 52 -2.72 3.05 -10.01
CA HIS A 52 -3.29 4.25 -10.62
C HIS A 52 -2.67 5.56 -10.08
N HIS A 53 -1.35 5.59 -9.98
CA HIS A 53 -0.56 6.76 -9.51
C HIS A 53 -0.96 7.30 -8.12
N GLY A 54 -1.65 6.49 -7.31
CA GLY A 54 -2.20 6.90 -6.03
C GLY A 54 -3.58 7.54 -6.12
N SER A 55 -4.40 7.15 -7.11
CA SER A 55 -5.83 7.48 -7.16
C SER A 55 -6.60 6.84 -6.01
N ASP A 56 -7.60 7.51 -5.49
CA ASP A 56 -8.48 6.99 -4.43
C ASP A 56 -9.36 5.82 -4.89
N SER A 57 -9.53 5.65 -6.22
CA SER A 57 -10.22 4.50 -6.82
C SER A 57 -9.44 3.19 -6.75
N SER A 58 -8.14 3.25 -6.45
CA SER A 58 -7.22 2.10 -6.38
C SER A 58 -6.64 1.90 -4.98
N THR A 59 -5.92 0.80 -4.79
CA THR A 59 -5.20 0.48 -3.54
C THR A 59 -6.15 0.50 -2.34
N SER A 60 -7.22 -0.29 -2.47
CA SER A 60 -8.26 -0.42 -1.47
C SER A 60 -7.77 -1.10 -0.19
N TYR A 61 -8.48 -0.92 0.94
CA TYR A 61 -8.14 -1.60 2.18
C TYR A 61 -8.17 -3.13 2.07
N PRO A 62 -9.15 -3.78 1.42
CA PRO A 62 -9.11 -5.22 1.22
C PRO A 62 -7.87 -5.67 0.46
N PHE A 63 -7.51 -4.95 -0.61
CA PHE A 63 -6.32 -5.25 -1.41
C PHE A 63 -5.03 -5.08 -0.60
N LEU A 64 -4.86 -3.96 0.10
CA LEU A 64 -3.70 -3.72 0.97
C LEU A 64 -3.55 -4.78 2.06
N ARG A 65 -4.66 -5.25 2.63
CA ARG A 65 -4.66 -6.29 3.66
C ARG A 65 -4.13 -7.63 3.15
N GLU A 66 -4.39 -7.96 1.89
CA GLU A 66 -3.89 -9.20 1.29
C GLU A 66 -2.45 -9.06 0.76
N VAL A 67 -2.08 -7.88 0.26
CA VAL A 67 -0.71 -7.62 -0.20
C VAL A 67 0.26 -7.41 0.96
N MET A 68 -0.16 -6.74 2.03
CA MET A 68 0.65 -6.42 3.22
C MET A 68 2.07 -5.93 2.88
N PRO A 69 2.24 -4.91 2.03
CA PRO A 69 3.56 -4.50 1.59
C PRO A 69 4.32 -3.76 2.69
N GLU A 70 5.63 -3.98 2.76
CA GLU A 70 6.52 -3.15 3.59
C GLU A 70 6.77 -1.79 2.94
N TYR A 71 6.87 -1.80 1.62
CA TYR A 71 7.18 -0.61 0.82
C TYR A 71 6.13 -0.37 -0.26
N GLY A 72 5.75 0.88 -0.43
CA GLY A 72 4.91 1.35 -1.52
C GLY A 72 5.66 2.33 -2.41
N VAL A 73 5.59 2.16 -3.71
CA VAL A 73 6.19 3.10 -4.67
C VAL A 73 5.09 3.74 -5.49
N ILE A 74 5.00 5.08 -5.45
CA ILE A 74 4.05 5.87 -6.24
C ILE A 74 4.81 6.55 -7.38
N SER A 75 4.53 6.16 -8.62
CA SER A 75 4.97 6.90 -9.80
C SER A 75 3.98 8.01 -10.10
N VAL A 76 4.37 9.24 -9.91
CA VAL A 76 3.50 10.40 -10.09
C VAL A 76 4.32 11.64 -10.47
N GLY A 77 3.80 12.47 -11.35
CA GLY A 77 4.48 13.70 -11.79
C GLY A 77 4.31 14.83 -10.81
N THR A 78 5.37 15.62 -10.62
CA THR A 78 5.30 16.88 -9.86
C THR A 78 4.29 17.82 -10.53
N GLY A 79 3.34 18.34 -9.74
CA GLY A 79 2.35 19.31 -10.24
C GLY A 79 1.32 18.69 -11.21
N ASN A 80 1.10 17.36 -11.15
CA ASN A 80 0.05 16.74 -11.94
C ASN A 80 -1.34 17.36 -11.65
N THR A 81 -2.18 17.41 -12.68
CA THR A 81 -3.51 18.03 -12.59
C THR A 81 -4.59 17.10 -12.04
N TYR A 82 -4.26 15.82 -11.84
CA TYR A 82 -5.21 14.81 -11.34
C TYR A 82 -5.36 14.84 -9.82
N GLY A 83 -4.48 15.56 -9.11
CA GLY A 83 -4.48 15.56 -7.65
C GLY A 83 -3.93 14.29 -7.01
N HIS A 84 -3.15 13.50 -7.77
CA HIS A 84 -2.52 12.29 -7.26
C HIS A 84 -1.14 12.57 -6.66
N PRO A 85 -0.72 11.75 -5.65
CA PRO A 85 -1.55 10.80 -4.91
C PRO A 85 -2.58 11.53 -4.03
N THR A 86 -3.76 10.95 -3.89
CA THR A 86 -4.80 11.51 -3.02
C THR A 86 -4.48 11.31 -1.55
N GLN A 87 -5.05 12.15 -0.67
CA GLN A 87 -4.84 12.01 0.78
C GLN A 87 -5.43 10.70 1.31
N GLU A 88 -6.48 10.19 0.68
CA GLU A 88 -7.14 8.93 1.00
C GLU A 88 -6.18 7.76 0.83
N VAL A 89 -5.47 7.68 -0.31
CA VAL A 89 -4.49 6.61 -0.56
C VAL A 89 -3.29 6.75 0.38
N LEU A 90 -2.77 7.95 0.59
CA LEU A 90 -1.66 8.17 1.52
C LEU A 90 -2.05 7.79 2.96
N SER A 91 -3.30 8.06 3.36
CA SER A 91 -3.81 7.65 4.67
C SER A 91 -3.90 6.13 4.79
N ARG A 92 -4.44 5.44 3.77
CA ARG A 92 -4.52 3.97 3.75
C ARG A 92 -3.13 3.32 3.87
N LEU A 93 -2.16 3.80 3.09
CA LEU A 93 -0.78 3.29 3.13
C LEU A 93 -0.13 3.54 4.49
N ARG A 94 -0.28 4.75 5.05
CA ARG A 94 0.24 5.09 6.38
C ARG A 94 -0.37 4.19 7.46
N ASP A 95 -1.69 4.01 7.44
CA ASP A 95 -2.42 3.23 8.44
C ASP A 95 -2.11 1.72 8.31
N ALA A 96 -1.73 1.27 7.12
CA ALA A 96 -1.21 -0.08 6.87
C ALA A 96 0.28 -0.25 7.23
N GLY A 97 0.95 0.78 7.73
CA GLY A 97 2.36 0.71 8.13
C GLY A 97 3.36 0.73 6.97
N VAL A 98 2.93 1.10 5.76
CA VAL A 98 3.73 1.06 4.54
C VAL A 98 4.68 2.25 4.47
N THR A 99 5.97 2.00 4.24
CA THR A 99 6.94 3.05 3.93
C THR A 99 6.80 3.44 2.46
N VAL A 100 6.49 4.72 2.19
CA VAL A 100 6.11 5.19 0.85
C VAL A 100 7.19 6.04 0.21
N TYR A 101 7.60 5.64 -1.00
CA TYR A 101 8.45 6.39 -1.91
C TYR A 101 7.60 7.01 -3.02
N ARG A 102 7.88 8.26 -3.41
CA ARG A 102 7.11 9.01 -4.42
C ARG A 102 8.04 9.70 -5.40
N THR A 103 7.82 9.51 -6.70
CA THR A 103 8.68 10.11 -7.74
C THR A 103 8.56 11.63 -7.83
N ASP A 104 7.43 12.23 -7.48
CA ASP A 104 7.26 13.69 -7.43
C ASP A 104 8.12 14.37 -6.33
N LEU A 105 8.42 13.65 -5.26
CA LEU A 105 9.24 14.15 -4.14
C LEU A 105 10.72 13.76 -4.29
N GLN A 106 10.99 12.52 -4.69
CA GLN A 106 12.32 11.92 -4.62
C GLN A 106 12.99 11.78 -6.00
N GLY A 107 12.28 12.08 -7.08
CA GLY A 107 12.77 11.87 -8.45
C GLY A 107 12.81 10.39 -8.80
N ASP A 108 13.85 9.96 -9.49
CA ASP A 108 14.00 8.55 -9.84
C ASP A 108 14.17 7.70 -8.58
N ILE A 109 13.48 6.57 -8.55
CA ILE A 109 13.52 5.60 -7.46
C ILE A 109 14.01 4.28 -8.03
N ILE A 110 15.14 3.81 -7.54
CA ILE A 110 15.73 2.52 -7.89
C ILE A 110 15.55 1.59 -6.70
N CYS A 111 14.74 0.56 -6.88
CA CYS A 111 14.61 -0.54 -5.94
C CYS A 111 15.43 -1.72 -6.44
N THR A 112 16.32 -2.22 -5.62
CA THR A 112 17.18 -3.38 -5.93
C THR A 112 16.87 -4.51 -4.94
N SER A 113 16.72 -5.72 -5.47
CA SER A 113 16.58 -6.93 -4.66
C SER A 113 17.73 -7.89 -4.98
N ASP A 114 18.38 -8.39 -3.94
CA ASP A 114 19.38 -9.47 -4.05
C ASP A 114 18.78 -10.87 -3.76
N GLY A 115 17.48 -10.92 -3.52
CA GLY A 115 16.75 -12.15 -3.19
C GLY A 115 16.50 -12.32 -1.68
N ALA A 116 17.25 -11.66 -0.82
CA ALA A 116 17.07 -11.65 0.63
C ALA A 116 16.54 -10.30 1.12
N GLU A 117 17.13 -9.22 0.62
CA GLU A 117 16.78 -7.85 1.02
C GLU A 117 16.41 -6.98 -0.19
N VAL A 118 15.63 -5.93 0.08
CA VAL A 118 15.38 -4.84 -0.86
C VAL A 118 16.06 -3.57 -0.37
N THR A 119 16.66 -2.82 -1.31
CA THR A 119 17.27 -1.53 -1.03
C THR A 119 16.73 -0.48 -1.98
N PHE A 120 16.65 0.76 -1.51
CA PHE A 120 16.16 1.89 -2.29
C PHE A 120 17.23 2.97 -2.43
N ARG A 121 17.36 3.51 -3.63
CA ARG A 121 18.13 4.71 -3.92
C ARG A 121 17.24 5.68 -4.68
N THR A 122 17.35 6.96 -4.33
CA THR A 122 16.54 8.02 -4.90
C THR A 122 17.42 9.12 -5.49
N ALA A 123 16.96 9.79 -6.54
CA ALA A 123 17.70 10.87 -7.16
C ALA A 123 17.81 12.11 -6.27
N LYS A 124 16.80 12.37 -5.42
CA LYS A 124 16.78 13.45 -4.45
C LYS A 124 16.87 12.89 -3.05
N ASN A 125 17.61 13.52 -2.17
CA ASN A 125 17.80 13.10 -0.77
C ASN A 125 16.60 13.51 0.12
N THR A 126 15.39 13.19 -0.32
CA THR A 126 14.15 13.39 0.44
C THR A 126 13.79 12.08 1.11
N ALA A 127 13.55 12.09 2.42
CA ALA A 127 13.17 10.88 3.14
C ALA A 127 11.83 10.32 2.64
N PRO A 128 11.64 8.99 2.65
CA PRO A 128 10.35 8.37 2.38
C PRO A 128 9.33 8.76 3.47
N GLN A 129 8.05 8.58 3.18
CA GLN A 129 6.98 8.76 4.15
C GLN A 129 6.81 7.47 4.94
N GLU A 130 7.17 7.51 6.22
CA GLU A 130 7.05 6.35 7.09
C GLU A 130 5.57 6.03 7.39
N GLY A 131 5.24 4.76 7.31
CA GLY A 131 3.95 4.24 7.75
C GLY A 131 3.82 4.32 9.27
N ARG A 132 2.60 4.25 9.74
CA ARG A 132 2.32 4.17 11.17
C ARG A 132 2.72 2.78 11.65
N LYS A 133 3.87 2.65 12.31
CA LYS A 133 4.18 1.41 13.03
C LYS A 133 3.09 1.20 14.07
N PRO A 134 2.48 0.01 14.15
CA PRO A 134 1.58 -0.26 15.26
C PRO A 134 2.38 0.03 16.54
N ASP A 135 1.82 0.91 17.39
CA ASP A 135 2.40 1.19 18.69
C ASP A 135 2.65 -0.17 19.35
N GLN A 136 3.89 -0.45 19.74
CA GLN A 136 4.25 -1.66 20.50
C GLN A 136 3.69 -1.63 21.92
N GLU A 137 2.91 -0.60 22.25
CA GLU A 137 2.06 -0.61 23.43
C GLU A 137 0.87 -1.53 23.13
N GLU A 138 0.96 -2.76 23.58
CA GLU A 138 -0.23 -3.57 23.86
C GLU A 138 -1.12 -2.72 24.77
N LYS A 139 -2.11 -2.05 24.16
CA LYS A 139 -3.15 -1.40 24.95
C LYS A 139 -3.94 -2.54 25.57
N GLU A 140 -3.63 -2.84 26.82
CA GLU A 140 -4.40 -3.76 27.63
C GLU A 140 -5.82 -3.19 27.76
N TYR A 141 -6.77 -3.79 27.04
CA TYR A 141 -8.17 -3.44 27.13
C TYR A 141 -8.83 -4.32 28.18
N ILE A 142 -9.32 -3.71 29.24
CA ILE A 142 -10.07 -4.41 30.28
C ILE A 142 -11.53 -4.52 29.84
N LEU A 143 -12.00 -5.75 29.62
CA LEU A 143 -13.41 -6.02 29.35
C LEU A 143 -14.23 -5.80 30.61
N ASN A 144 -15.11 -4.81 30.59
CA ASN A 144 -16.12 -4.67 31.65
C ASN A 144 -17.23 -5.71 31.42
N THR A 145 -17.22 -6.77 32.23
CA THR A 145 -18.16 -7.90 32.09
C THR A 145 -19.61 -7.52 32.39
N ASN A 146 -19.84 -6.41 33.11
CA ASN A 146 -21.19 -5.94 33.43
C ASN A 146 -21.82 -5.16 32.27
N THR A 147 -21.01 -4.44 31.48
CA THR A 147 -21.49 -3.61 30.38
C THR A 147 -21.10 -4.15 29.00
N MET A 148 -20.28 -5.20 28.94
CA MET A 148 -19.70 -5.78 27.70
C MET A 148 -18.96 -4.73 26.84
N LYS A 149 -18.38 -3.71 27.46
CA LYS A 149 -17.61 -2.66 26.81
C LYS A 149 -16.13 -2.78 27.15
N PHE A 150 -15.28 -2.45 26.18
CA PHE A 150 -13.85 -2.36 26.39
C PHE A 150 -13.49 -0.94 26.82
N HIS A 151 -12.64 -0.83 27.83
CA HIS A 151 -12.09 0.44 28.31
C HIS A 151 -10.57 0.39 28.27
N ALA A 152 -9.95 1.52 27.91
CA ALA A 152 -8.50 1.67 28.05
C ALA A 152 -8.15 1.81 29.55
N PRO A 153 -7.00 1.32 30.01
CA PRO A 153 -6.54 1.51 31.38
C PRO A 153 -6.49 3.01 31.72
N GLY A 154 -7.10 3.41 32.83
CA GLY A 154 -7.11 4.81 33.32
C GLY A 154 -8.35 5.63 32.93
N CYS A 155 -9.32 5.09 32.22
CA CYS A 155 -10.65 5.71 32.10
C CYS A 155 -11.54 5.29 33.26
N SER A 156 -11.84 6.25 34.14
CA SER A 156 -12.85 6.12 35.22
C SER A 156 -14.24 6.41 34.67
#